data_c28b730790abcd525e672816051ad178
#
_entry.id   c28b730790abcd525e672816051ad178
#
_cell.length_a   1.000
_cell.length_b   1.000
_cell.length_c   1.000
_cell.angle_alpha   90.00
_cell.angle_beta   90.00
_cell.angle_gamma   90.00
#
_symmetry.space_group_name_H-M   'P 1'
#
loop_
_entity.id
_entity.type
_entity.pdbx_description
1 polymer ?
#
loop_
_entity_poly.entity_id
_entity_poly.type
_entity_poly.pdbx_seq_one_letter_code
_entity_poly.pdbx_strand_id
1 'polypeptide(L)'
;MAELSFLSEEWIAALAEGGAALPEQPGVDGVVRFVMTSTPHGKVQFRLVVADGRISEVLVGREGEAEAMVTWKYADAVAQFSGDLDADVAFMTGRCKVENAYARYVFDLRPVFGSLEWNGLLSDLAGRTEF
;
A
#
# COMPACT_ATOMS: atom_id res chain seq x y z
N MET A 1 -10.08 -2.90 20.13
CA MET A 1 -10.61 -1.55 19.91
C MET A 1 -9.83 -0.89 18.79
N ALA A 2 -10.50 -0.31 17.82
CA ALA A 2 -9.83 0.35 16.70
C ALA A 2 -9.23 1.69 17.15
N GLU A 3 -7.95 1.89 16.85
CA GLU A 3 -7.20 3.08 17.24
C GLU A 3 -7.00 4.05 16.06
N LEU A 4 -7.13 3.53 14.82
CA LEU A 4 -6.78 4.24 13.61
C LEU A 4 -7.98 4.29 12.67
N SER A 5 -8.25 5.46 12.11
CA SER A 5 -9.20 5.56 10.99
C SER A 5 -8.48 5.23 9.69
N PHE A 6 -9.10 4.39 8.86
CA PHE A 6 -8.51 3.98 7.60
C PHE A 6 -8.18 5.20 6.72
N LEU A 7 -6.98 5.24 6.19
CA LEU A 7 -6.44 6.30 5.33
C LEU A 7 -6.27 7.66 6.01
N SER A 8 -6.35 7.72 7.34
CA SER A 8 -5.96 8.93 8.07
C SER A 8 -4.44 9.10 8.06
N GLU A 9 -3.96 10.28 8.44
CA GLU A 9 -2.52 10.52 8.55
C GLU A 9 -1.87 9.56 9.55
N GLU A 10 -2.55 9.29 10.66
CA GLU A 10 -2.08 8.36 11.69
C GLU A 10 -2.00 6.93 11.15
N TRP A 11 -2.96 6.51 10.33
CA TRP A 11 -2.95 5.19 9.69
C TRP A 11 -1.77 5.07 8.73
N ILE A 12 -1.56 6.11 7.90
CA ILE A 12 -0.44 6.14 6.95
C ILE A 12 0.89 6.14 7.68
N ALA A 13 1.00 6.89 8.79
CA ALA A 13 2.21 6.88 9.62
C ALA A 13 2.48 5.50 10.23
N ALA A 14 1.45 4.80 10.67
CA ALA A 14 1.57 3.44 11.19
C ALA A 14 2.02 2.46 10.12
N LEU A 15 1.53 2.61 8.89
CA LEU A 15 1.97 1.82 7.74
C LEU A 15 3.46 2.07 7.45
N ALA A 16 3.89 3.32 7.48
CA ALA A 16 5.28 3.71 7.27
C ALA A 16 6.19 3.10 8.32
N GLU A 17 5.79 3.16 9.59
CA GLU A 17 6.56 2.60 10.71
C GLU A 17 6.72 1.08 10.57
N GLY A 18 5.63 0.38 10.28
CA GLY A 18 5.67 -1.07 10.06
C GLY A 18 6.48 -1.45 8.82
N GLY A 19 6.36 -0.65 7.76
CA GLY A 19 7.11 -0.86 6.52
C GLY A 19 8.62 -0.70 6.69
N ALA A 20 9.04 0.20 7.57
CA ALA A 20 10.46 0.39 7.89
C ALA A 20 11.06 -0.81 8.62
N ALA A 21 10.23 -1.61 9.27
CA ALA A 21 10.66 -2.79 10.02
C ALA A 21 10.61 -4.09 9.19
N LEU A 22 10.25 -4.01 7.91
CA LEU A 22 10.24 -5.18 7.02
C LEU A 22 11.66 -5.76 6.86
N PRO A 23 11.78 -7.07 6.56
CA PRO A 23 13.08 -7.69 6.33
C PRO A 23 13.83 -7.05 5.17
N GLU A 24 15.12 -6.88 5.30
CA GLU A 24 15.96 -6.38 4.22
C GLU A 24 16.00 -7.39 3.06
N GLN A 25 15.81 -6.87 1.85
CA GLN A 25 15.95 -7.64 0.61
C GLN A 25 16.83 -6.82 -0.34
N PRO A 26 18.14 -7.02 -0.32
CA PRO A 26 19.08 -6.20 -1.11
C PRO A 26 18.72 -6.16 -2.59
N GLY A 27 18.75 -4.96 -3.18
CA GLY A 27 18.46 -4.75 -4.59
C GLY A 27 16.97 -4.64 -4.93
N VAL A 28 16.07 -4.78 -3.97
CA VAL A 28 14.64 -4.59 -4.21
C VAL A 28 14.27 -3.13 -3.90
N ASP A 29 14.24 -2.31 -4.95
CA ASP A 29 14.03 -0.86 -4.86
C ASP A 29 12.94 -0.42 -5.83
N GLY A 30 12.21 0.61 -5.46
CA GLY A 30 11.23 1.22 -6.34
C GLY A 30 10.39 2.27 -5.63
N VAL A 31 9.64 3.03 -6.42
CA VAL A 31 8.73 4.06 -5.89
C VAL A 31 7.35 3.81 -6.46
N VAL A 32 6.36 3.70 -5.60
CA VAL A 32 4.98 3.42 -5.98
C VAL A 32 4.06 4.43 -5.31
N ARG A 33 3.03 4.85 -6.03
CA ARG A 33 1.98 5.71 -5.49
C ARG A 33 0.71 4.91 -5.33
N PHE A 34 0.15 4.94 -4.13
CA PHE A 34 -1.16 4.37 -3.85
C PHE A 34 -2.21 5.47 -3.89
N VAL A 35 -3.27 5.23 -4.64
CA VAL A 35 -4.37 6.19 -4.83
C VAL A 35 -5.69 5.50 -4.50
N MET A 36 -6.45 6.09 -3.58
CA MET A 36 -7.77 5.61 -3.21
C MET A 36 -8.80 6.69 -3.56
N THR A 37 -9.76 6.33 -4.41
CA THR A 37 -10.79 7.25 -4.87
C THR A 37 -12.10 7.03 -4.13
N SER A 38 -12.95 8.05 -4.12
CA SER A 38 -14.29 7.97 -3.52
C SER A 38 -14.27 7.63 -2.03
N THR A 39 -13.22 8.08 -1.31
CA THR A 39 -13.15 7.89 0.14
C THR A 39 -14.01 8.93 0.86
N PRO A 40 -14.34 8.72 2.16
CA PRO A 40 -15.01 9.77 2.94
C PRO A 40 -14.23 11.07 3.05
N HIS A 41 -12.92 11.03 2.78
CA HIS A 41 -12.02 12.19 2.82
C HIS A 41 -11.68 12.71 1.41
N GLY A 42 -12.43 12.27 0.38
CA GLY A 42 -12.12 12.57 -1.01
C GLY A 42 -11.06 11.61 -1.56
N LYS A 43 -10.26 12.09 -2.49
CA LYS A 43 -9.17 11.29 -3.06
C LYS A 43 -7.99 11.30 -2.10
N VAL A 44 -7.56 10.13 -1.66
CA VAL A 44 -6.39 9.98 -0.78
C VAL A 44 -5.28 9.34 -1.58
N GLN A 45 -4.08 9.89 -1.51
CA GLN A 45 -2.92 9.31 -2.17
C GLN A 45 -1.66 9.51 -1.35
N PHE A 46 -0.77 8.55 -1.43
CA PHE A 46 0.53 8.61 -0.77
C PHE A 46 1.56 7.80 -1.56
N ARG A 47 2.80 8.25 -1.47
CA ARG A 47 3.91 7.66 -2.21
C ARG A 47 4.77 6.85 -1.26
N LEU A 48 5.06 5.59 -1.63
CA LEU A 48 5.93 4.71 -0.87
C LEU A 48 7.25 4.55 -1.61
N VAL A 49 8.35 4.78 -0.91
CA VAL A 49 9.70 4.53 -1.42
C VAL A 49 10.20 3.22 -0.82
N VAL A 50 10.48 2.25 -1.68
CA VAL A 50 11.04 0.97 -1.28
C VAL A 50 12.54 1.00 -1.51
N ALA A 51 13.31 0.70 -0.48
CA ALA A 51 14.77 0.62 -0.55
C ALA A 51 15.22 -0.66 0.15
N ASP A 52 15.91 -1.51 -0.59
CA ASP A 52 16.37 -2.82 -0.11
C ASP A 52 15.27 -3.64 0.60
N GLY A 53 14.08 -3.64 0.01
CA GLY A 53 12.95 -4.41 0.50
C GLY A 53 12.18 -3.81 1.66
N ARG A 54 12.60 -2.66 2.15
CA ARG A 54 11.92 -1.92 3.23
C ARG A 54 11.27 -0.66 2.70
N ILE A 55 10.21 -0.23 3.36
CA ILE A 55 9.60 1.05 3.05
C ILE A 55 10.37 2.12 3.81
N SER A 56 11.22 2.85 3.10
CA SER A 56 12.11 3.85 3.69
C SER A 56 11.43 5.19 3.92
N GLU A 57 10.36 5.46 3.17
CA GLU A 57 9.67 6.75 3.23
C GLU A 57 8.23 6.60 2.73
N VAL A 58 7.29 7.29 3.37
CA VAL A 58 5.92 7.43 2.89
C VAL A 58 5.56 8.91 2.93
N LEU A 59 5.19 9.47 1.78
CA LEU A 59 4.81 10.88 1.64
C LEU A 59 3.35 10.99 1.24
N VAL A 60 2.55 11.61 2.09
CA VAL A 60 1.13 11.87 1.83
C VAL A 60 1.01 12.98 0.77
N GLY A 61 0.04 12.82 -0.14
CA GLY A 61 -0.22 13.80 -1.18
C GLY A 61 0.26 13.33 -2.54
N ARG A 62 0.11 14.22 -3.54
CA ARG A 62 0.40 13.89 -4.93
C ARG A 62 1.76 14.39 -5.42
N GLU A 63 2.57 14.93 -4.54
CA GLU A 63 3.87 15.45 -4.91
C GLU A 63 4.90 14.34 -5.11
N GLY A 64 5.90 14.61 -5.93
CA GLY A 64 6.96 13.69 -6.24
C GLY A 64 6.59 12.70 -7.35
N GLU A 65 7.58 12.01 -7.86
CA GLU A 65 7.42 11.04 -8.93
C GLU A 65 7.31 9.63 -8.37
N ALA A 66 6.58 8.77 -9.09
CA ALA A 66 6.48 7.35 -8.81
C ALA A 66 6.59 6.59 -10.12
N GLU A 67 7.21 5.40 -10.07
CA GLU A 67 7.37 4.55 -11.24
C GLU A 67 6.06 3.88 -11.64
N ALA A 68 5.28 3.48 -10.65
CA ALA A 68 3.97 2.86 -10.87
C ALA A 68 2.92 3.53 -9.97
N MET A 69 1.68 3.50 -10.43
CA MET A 69 0.54 4.04 -9.69
C MET A 69 -0.50 2.95 -9.53
N VAL A 70 -0.89 2.68 -8.30
CA VAL A 70 -1.88 1.66 -7.94
C VAL A 70 -3.12 2.36 -7.41
N THR A 71 -4.25 2.13 -8.07
CA THR A 71 -5.50 2.84 -7.77
C THR A 71 -6.60 1.87 -7.38
N TRP A 72 -7.30 2.19 -6.30
CA TRP A 72 -8.49 1.47 -5.83
C TRP A 72 -9.64 2.45 -5.67
N LYS A 73 -10.87 1.96 -5.87
CA LYS A 73 -12.04 2.59 -5.28
C LYS A 73 -12.04 2.29 -3.78
N TYR A 74 -12.62 3.17 -2.99
CA TYR A 74 -12.60 3.03 -1.53
C TYR A 74 -13.08 1.66 -1.05
N ALA A 75 -14.19 1.16 -1.57
CA ALA A 75 -14.72 -0.15 -1.17
C ALA A 75 -13.74 -1.29 -1.45
N ASP A 76 -13.01 -1.23 -2.56
CA ASP A 76 -12.02 -2.24 -2.91
C ASP A 76 -10.75 -2.10 -2.05
N ALA A 77 -10.36 -0.87 -1.71
CA ALA A 77 -9.26 -0.63 -0.79
C ALA A 77 -9.59 -1.17 0.61
N VAL A 78 -10.79 -0.92 1.11
CA VAL A 78 -11.25 -1.48 2.38
C VAL A 78 -11.17 -3.00 2.35
N ALA A 79 -11.67 -3.63 1.30
CA ALA A 79 -11.64 -5.09 1.17
C ALA A 79 -10.22 -5.65 1.18
N GLN A 80 -9.30 -5.01 0.45
CA GLN A 80 -7.92 -5.47 0.38
C GLN A 80 -7.17 -5.24 1.70
N PHE A 81 -7.26 -4.05 2.25
CA PHE A 81 -6.50 -3.71 3.47
C PHE A 81 -7.11 -4.29 4.74
N SER A 82 -8.36 -4.72 4.71
CA SER A 82 -8.95 -5.48 5.82
C SER A 82 -8.66 -6.99 5.75
N GLY A 83 -8.14 -7.46 4.63
CA GLY A 83 -7.82 -8.88 4.44
C GLY A 83 -8.88 -9.68 3.70
N ASP A 84 -9.99 -9.06 3.30
CA ASP A 84 -11.09 -9.75 2.60
C ASP A 84 -10.80 -9.98 1.11
N LEU A 85 -9.87 -9.22 0.54
CA LEU A 85 -9.53 -9.29 -0.87
C LEU A 85 -8.02 -9.45 -1.03
N ASP A 86 -7.61 -10.55 -1.67
CA ASP A 86 -6.22 -10.78 -2.01
C ASP A 86 -5.74 -9.78 -3.08
N ALA A 87 -4.50 -9.30 -2.95
CA ALA A 87 -3.93 -8.31 -3.86
C ALA A 87 -3.85 -8.81 -5.31
N ASP A 88 -3.50 -10.07 -5.52
CA ASP A 88 -3.43 -10.65 -6.86
C ASP A 88 -4.81 -10.75 -7.48
N VAL A 89 -5.81 -11.16 -6.70
CA VAL A 89 -7.21 -11.23 -7.16
C VAL A 89 -7.72 -9.84 -7.50
N ALA A 90 -7.40 -8.84 -6.68
CA ALA A 90 -7.79 -7.44 -6.94
C ALA A 90 -7.25 -6.96 -8.29
N PHE A 91 -5.98 -7.23 -8.57
CA PHE A 91 -5.35 -6.86 -9.83
C PHE A 91 -5.97 -7.62 -11.02
N MET A 92 -6.11 -8.94 -10.90
CA MET A 92 -6.61 -9.80 -11.98
C MET A 92 -8.08 -9.54 -12.32
N THR A 93 -8.87 -9.09 -11.36
CA THR A 93 -10.31 -8.81 -11.57
C THR A 93 -10.61 -7.34 -11.87
N GLY A 94 -9.57 -6.48 -11.94
CA GLY A 94 -9.74 -5.06 -12.24
C GLY A 94 -10.22 -4.23 -11.05
N ARG A 95 -10.25 -4.77 -9.85
CA ARG A 95 -10.62 -4.03 -8.63
C ARG A 95 -9.48 -3.14 -8.12
N CYS A 96 -8.27 -3.41 -8.59
CA CYS A 96 -7.08 -2.60 -8.37
C CYS A 96 -6.46 -2.37 -9.75
N LYS A 97 -6.19 -1.12 -10.07
CA LYS A 97 -5.62 -0.74 -11.36
C LYS A 97 -4.17 -0.31 -11.19
N VAL A 98 -3.27 -0.89 -11.97
CA VAL A 98 -1.85 -0.55 -11.93
C VAL A 98 -1.48 0.12 -13.26
N GLU A 99 -0.93 1.33 -13.19
CA GLU A 99 -0.61 2.16 -14.35
C GLU A 99 0.87 2.52 -14.39
N ASN A 100 1.30 3.06 -15.53
CA ASN A 100 2.68 3.46 -15.82
C ASN A 100 3.59 2.22 -15.85
N ALA A 101 4.70 2.22 -15.14
CA ALA A 101 5.62 1.09 -15.10
C ALA A 101 5.05 -0.06 -14.26
N TYR A 102 3.91 -0.61 -14.66
CA TYR A 102 3.19 -1.63 -13.88
C TYR A 102 4.05 -2.85 -13.54
N ALA A 103 4.98 -3.22 -14.43
CA ALA A 103 5.86 -4.37 -14.21
C ALA A 103 6.76 -4.16 -12.97
N ARG A 104 7.12 -2.93 -12.65
CA ARG A 104 7.87 -2.62 -11.43
C ARG A 104 7.09 -3.04 -10.19
N TYR A 105 5.81 -2.73 -10.14
CA TYR A 105 4.97 -3.11 -9.01
C TYR A 105 4.64 -4.61 -9.01
N VAL A 106 4.19 -5.13 -10.15
CA VAL A 106 3.65 -6.49 -10.25
C VAL A 106 4.76 -7.56 -10.15
N PHE A 107 5.96 -7.26 -10.65
CA PHE A 107 7.06 -8.23 -10.66
C PHE A 107 8.23 -7.81 -9.76
N ASP A 108 8.78 -6.62 -9.96
CA ASP A 108 10.02 -6.22 -9.27
C ASP A 108 9.81 -5.93 -7.79
N LEU A 109 8.65 -5.40 -7.40
CA LEU A 109 8.30 -5.11 -6.01
C LEU A 109 7.48 -6.23 -5.35
N ARG A 110 7.17 -7.31 -6.08
CA ARG A 110 6.46 -8.44 -5.52
C ARG A 110 7.16 -9.08 -4.32
N PRO A 111 8.51 -9.16 -4.27
CA PRO A 111 9.17 -9.65 -3.06
C PRO A 111 8.81 -8.89 -1.79
N VAL A 112 8.35 -7.64 -1.92
CA VAL A 112 7.86 -6.83 -0.78
C VAL A 112 6.34 -6.97 -0.66
N PHE A 113 5.60 -6.54 -1.66
CA PHE A 113 4.13 -6.45 -1.58
C PHE A 113 3.40 -7.80 -1.67
N GLY A 114 4.09 -8.85 -2.08
CA GLY A 114 3.58 -10.22 -2.04
C GLY A 114 4.15 -11.05 -0.89
N SER A 115 4.94 -10.44 0.00
CA SER A 115 5.59 -11.17 1.10
C SER A 115 4.63 -11.48 2.24
N LEU A 116 4.96 -12.52 3.02
CA LEU A 116 4.23 -12.84 4.24
C LEU A 116 4.36 -11.71 5.27
N GLU A 117 5.52 -11.06 5.33
CA GLU A 117 5.80 -9.96 6.24
C GLU A 117 4.93 -8.74 5.94
N TRP A 118 4.76 -8.38 4.67
CA TRP A 118 3.85 -7.31 4.26
C TRP A 118 2.40 -7.66 4.61
N ASN A 119 1.97 -8.88 4.28
CA ASN A 119 0.62 -9.33 4.61
C ASN A 119 0.39 -9.36 6.12
N GLY A 120 1.39 -9.75 6.90
CA GLY A 120 1.34 -9.71 8.37
C GLY A 120 1.20 -8.29 8.89
N LEU A 121 1.94 -7.35 8.31
CA LEU A 121 1.83 -5.92 8.65
C LEU A 121 0.41 -5.41 8.38
N LEU A 122 -0.16 -5.71 7.22
CA LEU A 122 -1.53 -5.29 6.89
C LEU A 122 -2.55 -5.93 7.83
N SER A 123 -2.36 -7.19 8.20
CA SER A 123 -3.24 -7.88 9.14
C SER A 123 -3.19 -7.24 10.53
N ASP A 124 -1.98 -6.91 11.01
CA ASP A 124 -1.82 -6.22 12.30
C ASP A 124 -2.47 -4.83 12.28
N LEU A 125 -2.25 -4.08 11.21
CA LEU A 125 -2.91 -2.78 11.03
C LEU A 125 -4.43 -2.91 10.99
N ALA A 126 -4.95 -3.91 10.27
CA ALA A 126 -6.40 -4.13 10.17
C ALA A 126 -7.03 -4.34 11.54
N GLY A 127 -6.33 -5.05 12.43
CA GLY A 127 -6.80 -5.26 13.81
C GLY A 127 -6.87 -3.97 14.64
N ARG A 128 -6.20 -2.91 14.21
CA ARG A 128 -6.17 -1.61 14.87
C ARG A 128 -6.92 -0.53 14.10
N THR A 129 -7.57 -0.89 13.01
CA THR A 129 -8.13 0.06 12.05
C THR A 129 -9.66 0.03 12.07
N GLU A 130 -10.25 1.20 12.08
CA GLU A 130 -11.68 1.40 11.84
C GLU A 130 -11.84 1.71 10.35
N PHE A 131 -12.53 0.80 9.67
CA PHE A 131 -12.80 0.92 8.24
C PHE A 131 -14.12 1.60 7.93
#